data_17f6972b2140c4d1d6af2494b56a1aae
#
_entry.id   17f6972b2140c4d1d6af2494b56a1aae
#
_cell.length_a   1.000
_cell.length_b   1.000
_cell.length_c   1.000
_cell.angle_alpha   90.00
_cell.angle_beta   90.00
_cell.angle_gamma   90.00
#
_symmetry.space_group_name_H-M   'P 1'
#
loop_
_entity.id
_entity.type
_entity.pdbx_description
1 polymer ?
#
loop_
_entity_poly.entity_id
_entity_poly.type
_entity_poly.pdbx_seq_one_letter_code
_entity_poly.pdbx_strand_id
1 'polypeptide(L)'
;MRSIWFCQQKPPSFRLLWNIVVCLTIGLNSFGCQKIESNRVCLVSSLPRTGVSRQLSDEVVRGIRLAIDEVKAKAGRFTLEYRDLDNSAAASGRWTSEGEAANARMAVQDPDVMAYIGTLNSGAARVSMPILNYADLLMVSPANTAVGLTKPGLGLPGEPNVYRPSGRLNYIRVVPADDLQGPLAADWAFERGVRRVFVIDDAGVYGRGVASLFADRCREQGMTVLDHVSIDPQAAEFKSFVGSVMSADPDLIYFGGSARTKGGQLARDLVSAESEAILLVSDGCRTE
;
A
#
# COMPACT_ATOMS: atom_id res chain seq x y z
N MET A 1 -14.23 -82.75 19.24
CA MET A 1 -15.50 -82.46 18.56
C MET A 1 -16.05 -81.13 19.09
N ARG A 2 -15.92 -80.06 18.38
CA ARG A 2 -16.66 -78.78 18.61
C ARG A 2 -16.90 -78.14 17.24
N SER A 3 -18.19 -78.13 16.90
CA SER A 3 -18.69 -77.58 15.62
C SER A 3 -18.65 -76.08 15.65
N ILE A 4 -18.05 -75.46 14.65
CA ILE A 4 -18.03 -74.00 14.43
C ILE A 4 -19.11 -73.69 13.40
N TRP A 5 -20.12 -72.88 13.79
CA TRP A 5 -21.13 -72.37 12.88
C TRP A 5 -20.63 -71.10 12.21
N PHE A 6 -20.55 -71.12 10.90
CA PHE A 6 -20.29 -69.94 10.06
C PHE A 6 -21.61 -69.19 9.79
N CYS A 7 -21.71 -67.98 10.29
CA CYS A 7 -22.82 -67.10 9.98
C CYS A 7 -22.49 -66.40 8.63
N GLN A 8 -23.19 -66.75 7.56
CA GLN A 8 -23.12 -66.07 6.28
C GLN A 8 -23.89 -64.76 6.36
N GLN A 9 -23.18 -63.64 6.36
CA GLN A 9 -23.76 -62.29 6.11
C GLN A 9 -24.00 -62.11 4.62
N LYS A 10 -25.23 -61.85 4.21
CA LYS A 10 -25.59 -61.46 2.85
C LYS A 10 -25.05 -60.06 2.57
N PRO A 11 -24.46 -59.81 1.36
CA PRO A 11 -24.01 -58.47 1.00
C PRO A 11 -25.20 -57.49 0.81
N PRO A 12 -25.05 -56.21 1.13
CA PRO A 12 -26.11 -55.22 0.95
C PRO A 12 -26.48 -55.07 -0.52
N SER A 13 -27.77 -54.95 -0.81
CA SER A 13 -28.33 -54.93 -2.13
C SER A 13 -27.78 -53.78 -3.00
N PHE A 14 -27.42 -54.08 -4.24
CA PHE A 14 -26.87 -53.18 -5.25
C PHE A 14 -27.70 -51.88 -5.50
N ARG A 15 -28.94 -51.86 -5.06
CA ARG A 15 -29.84 -50.72 -5.18
C ARG A 15 -29.49 -49.56 -4.23
N LEU A 16 -28.87 -49.82 -3.09
CA LEU A 16 -28.52 -48.79 -2.09
C LEU A 16 -27.28 -48.02 -2.51
N LEU A 17 -26.30 -48.68 -3.14
CA LEU A 17 -25.09 -48.08 -3.67
C LEU A 17 -25.36 -47.17 -4.87
N TRP A 18 -26.34 -47.52 -5.74
CA TRP A 18 -26.70 -46.69 -6.90
C TRP A 18 -27.34 -45.35 -6.49
N ASN A 19 -28.21 -45.37 -5.45
CA ASN A 19 -28.83 -44.13 -4.96
C ASN A 19 -27.83 -43.17 -4.29
N ILE A 20 -26.79 -43.70 -3.63
CA ILE A 20 -25.75 -42.88 -3.00
C ILE A 20 -24.84 -42.24 -4.09
N VAL A 21 -24.49 -42.98 -5.13
CA VAL A 21 -23.66 -42.48 -6.26
C VAL A 21 -24.43 -41.42 -7.07
N VAL A 22 -25.75 -41.61 -7.31
CA VAL A 22 -26.58 -40.63 -8.02
C VAL A 22 -26.79 -39.34 -7.19
N CYS A 23 -26.92 -39.42 -5.86
CA CYS A 23 -27.00 -38.25 -5.00
C CYS A 23 -25.67 -37.49 -4.89
N LEU A 24 -24.52 -38.20 -4.92
CA LEU A 24 -23.20 -37.57 -4.94
C LEU A 24 -22.87 -36.88 -6.28
N THR A 25 -23.34 -37.39 -7.40
CA THR A 25 -23.14 -36.78 -8.74
C THR A 25 -24.04 -35.56 -8.97
N ILE A 26 -25.22 -35.48 -8.34
CA ILE A 26 -26.09 -34.31 -8.44
C ILE A 26 -25.61 -33.18 -7.53
N GLY A 27 -24.92 -33.48 -6.42
CA GLY A 27 -24.35 -32.49 -5.50
C GLY A 27 -23.09 -31.78 -6.02
N LEU A 28 -22.40 -32.36 -7.01
CA LEU A 28 -21.13 -31.79 -7.55
C LEU A 28 -21.31 -30.86 -8.76
N ASN A 29 -22.52 -30.71 -9.29
CA ASN A 29 -22.78 -29.84 -10.45
C ASN A 29 -23.34 -28.46 -10.09
N SER A 30 -23.31 -28.05 -8.80
CA SER A 30 -23.83 -26.74 -8.40
C SER A 30 -22.75 -25.69 -8.14
N PHE A 31 -21.49 -25.93 -8.50
CA PHE A 31 -20.54 -24.85 -8.72
C PHE A 31 -20.73 -24.30 -10.14
N GLY A 32 -21.94 -23.85 -10.41
CA GLY A 32 -22.19 -23.03 -11.60
C GLY A 32 -21.34 -21.78 -11.49
N CYS A 33 -20.48 -21.54 -12.46
CA CYS A 33 -19.98 -20.21 -12.78
C CYS A 33 -21.18 -19.26 -12.69
N GLN A 34 -21.25 -18.43 -11.67
CA GLN A 34 -22.28 -17.38 -11.60
C GLN A 34 -22.00 -16.46 -12.80
N LYS A 35 -22.81 -16.62 -13.83
CA LYS A 35 -22.77 -15.73 -14.99
C LYS A 35 -22.99 -14.32 -14.45
N ILE A 36 -22.01 -13.46 -14.66
CA ILE A 36 -22.17 -12.01 -14.40
C ILE A 36 -23.28 -11.56 -15.36
N GLU A 37 -24.52 -11.50 -14.87
CA GLU A 37 -25.68 -11.05 -15.67
C GLU A 37 -25.85 -9.53 -15.56
N SER A 38 -25.05 -8.85 -14.73
CA SER A 38 -25.16 -7.41 -14.60
C SER A 38 -24.44 -6.72 -15.76
N ASN A 39 -25.13 -5.80 -16.42
CA ASN A 39 -24.52 -4.88 -17.38
C ASN A 39 -23.75 -3.75 -16.65
N ARG A 40 -23.27 -4.00 -15.44
CA ARG A 40 -22.56 -3.06 -14.58
C ARG A 40 -21.15 -3.57 -14.32
N VAL A 41 -20.22 -2.63 -14.25
CA VAL A 41 -18.87 -2.84 -13.70
C VAL A 41 -18.61 -1.75 -12.68
N CYS A 42 -18.03 -2.12 -11.54
CA CYS A 42 -17.75 -1.22 -10.46
C CYS A 42 -16.25 -0.95 -10.37
N LEU A 43 -15.89 0.32 -10.23
CA LEU A 43 -14.57 0.77 -9.82
C LEU A 43 -14.65 1.14 -8.34
N VAL A 44 -13.69 0.69 -7.55
CA VAL A 44 -13.63 0.97 -6.12
C VAL A 44 -12.37 1.75 -5.84
N SER A 45 -12.44 2.84 -5.07
CA SER A 45 -11.23 3.43 -4.47
C SER A 45 -11.15 3.18 -2.97
N SER A 46 -9.93 3.07 -2.44
CA SER A 46 -9.66 3.03 -1.01
C SER A 46 -8.56 4.03 -0.67
N LEU A 47 -8.97 5.08 -0.01
CA LEU A 47 -8.15 6.25 0.29
C LEU A 47 -8.51 6.76 1.69
N PRO A 48 -7.61 7.49 2.37
CA PRO A 48 -7.98 8.16 3.63
C PRO A 48 -8.92 9.32 3.33
N ARG A 49 -10.22 9.15 3.65
CA ARG A 49 -11.29 10.12 3.37
C ARG A 49 -11.56 11.08 4.54
N THR A 50 -10.89 10.87 5.67
CA THR A 50 -10.98 11.74 6.86
C THR A 50 -9.59 12.18 7.32
N GLY A 51 -9.53 13.21 8.19
CA GLY A 51 -8.30 13.73 8.77
C GLY A 51 -7.39 14.45 7.76
N VAL A 52 -6.11 14.46 8.09
CA VAL A 52 -5.10 15.31 7.42
C VAL A 52 -4.81 14.94 5.96
N SER A 53 -5.17 13.74 5.52
CA SER A 53 -4.97 13.28 4.13
C SER A 53 -6.18 13.49 3.23
N ARG A 54 -7.30 13.97 3.79
CA ARG A 54 -8.57 14.11 3.06
C ARG A 54 -8.45 14.95 1.80
N GLN A 55 -7.78 16.11 1.89
CA GLN A 55 -7.67 17.01 0.74
C GLN A 55 -7.01 16.31 -0.46
N LEU A 56 -5.86 15.66 -0.27
CA LEU A 56 -5.18 14.94 -1.34
C LEU A 56 -6.02 13.77 -1.89
N SER A 57 -6.73 13.07 -1.01
CA SER A 57 -7.66 12.02 -1.43
C SER A 57 -8.84 12.56 -2.23
N ASP A 58 -9.34 13.76 -1.88
CA ASP A 58 -10.40 14.44 -2.64
C ASP A 58 -9.94 14.79 -4.06
N GLU A 59 -8.67 15.14 -4.25
CA GLU A 59 -8.09 15.39 -5.59
C GLU A 59 -8.04 14.13 -6.43
N VAL A 60 -7.59 13.02 -5.85
CA VAL A 60 -7.61 11.70 -6.52
C VAL A 60 -9.02 11.33 -6.92
N VAL A 61 -9.99 11.47 -6.01
CA VAL A 61 -11.41 11.14 -6.29
C VAL A 61 -11.98 12.04 -7.37
N ARG A 62 -11.63 13.34 -7.40
CA ARG A 62 -12.04 14.24 -8.49
C ARG A 62 -11.50 13.76 -9.84
N GLY A 63 -10.22 13.33 -9.90
CA GLY A 63 -9.63 12.76 -11.11
C GLY A 63 -10.34 11.49 -11.58
N ILE A 64 -10.66 10.57 -10.65
CA ILE A 64 -11.42 9.35 -10.96
C ILE A 64 -12.79 9.69 -11.54
N ARG A 65 -13.53 10.61 -10.90
CA ARG A 65 -14.85 11.02 -11.35
C ARG A 65 -14.81 11.71 -12.71
N LEU A 66 -13.82 12.59 -12.94
CA LEU A 66 -13.62 13.23 -14.24
C LEU A 66 -13.43 12.18 -15.35
N ALA A 67 -12.56 11.18 -15.15
CA ALA A 67 -12.35 10.12 -16.12
C ALA A 67 -13.64 9.30 -16.41
N ILE A 68 -14.46 9.06 -15.39
CA ILE A 68 -15.76 8.38 -15.55
C ILE A 68 -16.75 9.25 -16.33
N ASP A 69 -16.78 10.54 -16.04
CA ASP A 69 -17.67 11.51 -16.72
C ASP A 69 -17.30 11.68 -18.20
N GLU A 70 -15.99 11.71 -18.54
CA GLU A 70 -15.50 11.78 -19.92
C GLU A 70 -16.00 10.63 -20.79
N VAL A 71 -16.10 9.43 -20.22
CA VAL A 71 -16.66 8.25 -20.91
C VAL A 71 -18.17 8.09 -20.69
N LYS A 72 -18.84 9.12 -20.10
CA LYS A 72 -20.29 9.12 -19.81
C LYS A 72 -20.74 7.90 -19.01
N ALA A 73 -19.93 7.50 -18.04
CA ALA A 73 -20.11 6.31 -17.21
C ALA A 73 -20.36 5.03 -18.04
N LYS A 74 -19.66 4.85 -19.16
CA LYS A 74 -19.79 3.69 -20.05
C LYS A 74 -18.43 3.05 -20.37
N ALA A 75 -18.38 1.72 -20.35
CA ALA A 75 -17.28 0.92 -20.87
C ALA A 75 -17.87 -0.12 -21.84
N GLY A 76 -17.89 0.22 -23.13
CA GLY A 76 -18.60 -0.56 -24.13
C GLY A 76 -20.08 -0.73 -23.78
N ARG A 77 -20.55 -1.96 -23.59
CA ARG A 77 -21.95 -2.24 -23.19
C ARG A 77 -22.22 -2.06 -21.70
N PHE A 78 -21.17 -1.93 -20.87
CA PHE A 78 -21.31 -1.86 -19.42
C PHE A 78 -21.52 -0.43 -18.93
N THR A 79 -22.30 -0.29 -17.86
CA THR A 79 -22.40 0.94 -17.08
C THR A 79 -21.34 0.91 -16.00
N LEU A 80 -20.54 1.98 -15.90
CA LEU A 80 -19.56 2.16 -14.86
C LEU A 80 -20.20 2.70 -13.58
N GLU A 81 -20.00 2.03 -12.47
CA GLU A 81 -20.31 2.52 -11.13
C GLU A 81 -19.00 2.82 -10.40
N TYR A 82 -19.03 3.72 -9.43
CA TYR A 82 -17.89 4.08 -8.62
C TYR A 82 -18.25 4.10 -7.15
N ARG A 83 -17.41 3.44 -6.33
CA ARG A 83 -17.51 3.47 -4.87
C ARG A 83 -16.22 4.02 -4.27
N ASP A 84 -16.39 5.00 -3.41
CA ASP A 84 -15.34 5.70 -2.71
C ASP A 84 -15.32 5.22 -1.25
N LEU A 85 -14.30 4.42 -0.89
CA LEU A 85 -14.17 3.81 0.44
C LEU A 85 -13.11 4.57 1.26
N ASP A 86 -13.42 4.74 2.55
CA ASP A 86 -12.49 5.30 3.53
C ASP A 86 -11.69 4.19 4.21
N ASN A 87 -10.36 4.28 4.21
CA ASN A 87 -9.48 3.41 4.97
C ASN A 87 -8.93 4.05 6.26
N SER A 88 -9.45 5.24 6.63
CA SER A 88 -9.04 5.95 7.84
C SER A 88 -9.79 5.46 9.07
N ALA A 89 -9.12 5.50 10.22
CA ALA A 89 -9.82 5.42 11.50
C ALA A 89 -10.39 6.79 11.89
N ALA A 90 -11.66 6.84 12.29
CA ALA A 90 -12.35 8.07 12.69
C ALA A 90 -11.62 8.82 13.80
N ALA A 91 -11.01 8.09 14.74
CA ALA A 91 -10.31 8.69 15.89
C ALA A 91 -8.98 9.38 15.51
N SER A 92 -8.25 8.86 14.52
CA SER A 92 -6.92 9.40 14.15
C SER A 92 -6.94 10.18 12.83
N GLY A 93 -7.94 9.97 11.98
CA GLY A 93 -7.98 10.51 10.62
C GLY A 93 -6.83 9.98 9.74
N ARG A 94 -6.22 8.86 10.12
CA ARG A 94 -5.13 8.21 9.38
C ARG A 94 -5.60 6.85 8.87
N TRP A 95 -5.04 6.41 7.74
CA TRP A 95 -5.29 5.06 7.26
C TRP A 95 -4.92 4.00 8.31
N THR A 96 -5.59 2.88 8.29
CA THR A 96 -5.32 1.74 9.18
C THR A 96 -5.25 0.44 8.38
N SER A 97 -4.49 -0.53 8.91
CA SER A 97 -4.39 -1.86 8.31
C SER A 97 -5.75 -2.57 8.28
N GLU A 98 -6.54 -2.39 9.33
CA GLU A 98 -7.88 -2.98 9.48
C GLU A 98 -8.86 -2.40 8.45
N GLY A 99 -8.88 -1.06 8.30
CA GLY A 99 -9.74 -0.36 7.34
C GLY A 99 -9.37 -0.74 5.90
N GLU A 100 -8.09 -0.74 5.57
CA GLU A 100 -7.64 -1.13 4.23
C GLU A 100 -7.93 -2.61 3.92
N ALA A 101 -7.68 -3.52 4.88
CA ALA A 101 -8.00 -4.93 4.68
C ALA A 101 -9.50 -5.17 4.53
N ALA A 102 -10.35 -4.44 5.27
CA ALA A 102 -11.79 -4.53 5.15
C ALA A 102 -12.27 -4.08 3.77
N ASN A 103 -11.76 -2.94 3.27
CA ASN A 103 -12.07 -2.41 1.94
C ASN A 103 -11.63 -3.37 0.83
N ALA A 104 -10.41 -3.93 0.92
CA ALA A 104 -9.91 -4.90 -0.05
C ALA A 104 -10.78 -6.17 -0.09
N ARG A 105 -11.19 -6.70 1.08
CA ARG A 105 -12.08 -7.88 1.14
C ARG A 105 -13.47 -7.58 0.59
N MET A 106 -14.02 -6.39 0.87
CA MET A 106 -15.30 -5.96 0.30
C MET A 106 -15.24 -5.92 -1.22
N ALA A 107 -14.15 -5.37 -1.78
CA ALA A 107 -13.95 -5.32 -3.22
C ALA A 107 -13.87 -6.72 -3.85
N VAL A 108 -13.18 -7.65 -3.21
CA VAL A 108 -13.04 -9.04 -3.69
C VAL A 108 -14.35 -9.83 -3.63
N GLN A 109 -15.23 -9.52 -2.66
CA GLN A 109 -16.50 -10.22 -2.50
C GLN A 109 -17.58 -9.78 -3.48
N ASP A 110 -17.42 -8.64 -4.14
CA ASP A 110 -18.37 -8.11 -5.10
C ASP A 110 -17.94 -8.48 -6.54
N PRO A 111 -18.69 -9.33 -7.24
CA PRO A 111 -18.33 -9.79 -8.58
C PRO A 111 -18.43 -8.68 -9.65
N ASP A 112 -19.10 -7.56 -9.38
CA ASP A 112 -19.15 -6.43 -10.28
C ASP A 112 -17.89 -5.55 -10.21
N VAL A 113 -17.04 -5.71 -9.17
CA VAL A 113 -15.80 -4.92 -9.01
C VAL A 113 -14.73 -5.45 -9.96
N MET A 114 -14.29 -4.58 -10.87
CA MET A 114 -13.28 -4.90 -11.89
C MET A 114 -11.90 -4.29 -11.61
N ALA A 115 -11.85 -3.20 -10.83
CA ALA A 115 -10.59 -2.58 -10.45
C ALA A 115 -10.68 -1.87 -9.10
N TYR A 116 -9.54 -1.90 -8.39
CA TYR A 116 -9.34 -1.24 -7.11
C TYR A 116 -8.33 -0.10 -7.29
N ILE A 117 -8.77 1.14 -7.08
CA ILE A 117 -7.95 2.34 -7.22
C ILE A 117 -7.47 2.75 -5.84
N GLY A 118 -6.21 2.64 -5.62
CA GLY A 118 -5.60 2.89 -4.30
C GLY A 118 -4.21 2.26 -4.23
N THR A 119 -3.56 2.49 -3.18
CA THR A 119 -3.86 3.33 -2.01
C THR A 119 -3.10 4.64 -2.10
N LEU A 120 -3.36 5.58 -1.19
CA LEU A 120 -2.52 6.77 -1.06
C LEU A 120 -1.18 6.41 -0.43
N ASN A 121 -1.20 5.59 0.63
CA ASN A 121 -0.03 5.25 1.43
C ASN A 121 0.56 3.91 1.00
N SER A 122 1.88 3.83 0.80
CA SER A 122 2.57 2.59 0.43
C SER A 122 2.43 1.49 1.48
N GLY A 123 2.30 1.85 2.76
CA GLY A 123 2.00 0.90 3.84
C GLY A 123 0.62 0.24 3.70
N ALA A 124 -0.39 0.98 3.25
CA ALA A 124 -1.72 0.46 2.99
C ALA A 124 -1.70 -0.51 1.78
N ALA A 125 -0.93 -0.19 0.73
CA ALA A 125 -0.76 -1.09 -0.42
C ALA A 125 -0.21 -2.47 -0.02
N ARG A 126 0.72 -2.54 0.94
CA ARG A 126 1.24 -3.81 1.47
C ARG A 126 0.14 -4.70 2.06
N VAL A 127 -0.94 -4.10 2.55
CA VAL A 127 -2.09 -4.81 3.14
C VAL A 127 -3.04 -5.29 2.05
N SER A 128 -3.44 -4.42 1.12
CA SER A 128 -4.44 -4.75 0.10
C SER A 128 -3.89 -5.60 -1.05
N MET A 129 -2.63 -5.40 -1.47
CA MET A 129 -2.05 -6.12 -2.61
C MET A 129 -2.20 -7.64 -2.53
N PRO A 130 -1.83 -8.34 -1.44
CA PRO A 130 -1.96 -9.81 -1.40
C PRO A 130 -3.42 -10.26 -1.41
N ILE A 131 -4.35 -9.51 -0.82
CA ILE A 131 -5.78 -9.81 -0.82
C ILE A 131 -6.35 -9.73 -2.24
N LEU A 132 -6.05 -8.63 -2.93
CA LEU A 132 -6.51 -8.38 -4.29
C LEU A 132 -5.82 -9.33 -5.30
N ASN A 133 -4.54 -9.65 -5.07
CA ASN A 133 -3.79 -10.56 -5.91
C ASN A 133 -4.32 -11.99 -5.86
N TYR A 134 -4.70 -12.47 -4.68
CA TYR A 134 -5.31 -13.79 -4.53
C TYR A 134 -6.61 -13.94 -5.34
N ALA A 135 -7.37 -12.85 -5.49
CA ALA A 135 -8.61 -12.79 -6.24
C ALA A 135 -8.45 -12.34 -7.70
N ASP A 136 -7.23 -12.14 -8.19
CA ASP A 136 -6.93 -11.61 -9.53
C ASP A 136 -7.54 -10.22 -9.81
N LEU A 137 -7.86 -9.45 -8.80
CA LEU A 137 -8.44 -8.13 -8.95
C LEU A 137 -7.36 -7.10 -9.25
N LEU A 138 -7.51 -6.36 -10.35
CA LEU A 138 -6.58 -5.29 -10.75
C LEU A 138 -6.51 -4.20 -9.67
N MET A 139 -5.31 -3.81 -9.28
CA MET A 139 -5.04 -2.68 -8.40
C MET A 139 -4.22 -1.61 -9.12
N VAL A 140 -4.70 -0.37 -9.09
CA VAL A 140 -4.03 0.79 -9.69
C VAL A 140 -3.77 1.83 -8.61
N SER A 141 -2.51 2.12 -8.32
CA SER A 141 -2.16 3.14 -7.33
C SER A 141 -1.88 4.50 -7.96
N PRO A 142 -2.52 5.56 -7.47
CA PRO A 142 -2.24 6.93 -7.89
C PRO A 142 -1.02 7.55 -7.19
N ALA A 143 -0.48 6.95 -6.11
CA ALA A 143 0.45 7.64 -5.23
C ALA A 143 1.51 6.76 -4.56
N ASN A 144 1.45 5.43 -4.66
CA ASN A 144 2.43 4.59 -3.96
C ASN A 144 3.78 4.60 -4.66
N THR A 145 4.82 5.03 -3.97
CA THR A 145 6.17 5.18 -4.51
C THR A 145 7.19 4.19 -3.97
N ALA A 146 6.90 3.51 -2.84
CA ALA A 146 7.84 2.54 -2.25
C ALA A 146 8.29 1.49 -3.28
N VAL A 147 9.60 1.33 -3.41
CA VAL A 147 10.23 0.56 -4.49
C VAL A 147 9.89 -0.92 -4.41
N GLY A 148 9.91 -1.48 -3.18
CA GLY A 148 9.67 -2.90 -2.93
C GLY A 148 8.29 -3.40 -3.35
N LEU A 149 7.31 -2.51 -3.60
CA LEU A 149 6.00 -2.91 -4.11
C LEU A 149 6.04 -3.53 -5.51
N THR A 150 7.07 -3.18 -6.32
CA THR A 150 7.16 -3.66 -7.71
C THR A 150 8.55 -4.15 -8.12
N LYS A 151 9.62 -3.65 -7.51
CA LYS A 151 11.00 -3.96 -7.88
C LYS A 151 11.67 -4.83 -6.81
N PRO A 152 12.32 -5.94 -7.19
CA PRO A 152 13.06 -6.77 -6.23
C PRO A 152 14.38 -6.10 -5.80
N GLY A 153 14.88 -6.47 -4.62
CA GLY A 153 16.21 -6.09 -4.16
C GLY A 153 16.36 -4.69 -3.56
N LEU A 154 15.35 -3.84 -3.69
CA LEU A 154 15.35 -2.46 -3.18
C LEU A 154 14.28 -2.22 -2.09
N GLY A 155 13.72 -3.28 -1.55
CA GLY A 155 12.73 -3.25 -0.48
C GLY A 155 13.07 -4.26 0.60
N LEU A 156 12.08 -4.67 1.38
CA LEU A 156 12.27 -5.72 2.39
C LEU A 156 12.51 -7.09 1.74
N PRO A 157 13.14 -8.04 2.46
CA PRO A 157 13.33 -9.39 1.97
C PRO A 157 12.00 -10.01 1.50
N GLY A 158 12.01 -10.59 0.30
CA GLY A 158 10.84 -11.21 -0.31
C GLY A 158 9.93 -10.27 -1.10
N GLU A 159 10.09 -8.94 -1.00
CA GLU A 159 9.37 -7.99 -1.85
C GLU A 159 9.89 -8.05 -3.30
N PRO A 160 9.01 -7.90 -4.30
CA PRO A 160 7.56 -7.74 -4.25
C PRO A 160 6.76 -9.07 -4.20
N ASN A 161 7.43 -10.23 -4.19
CA ASN A 161 6.77 -11.53 -4.36
C ASN A 161 5.80 -11.87 -3.21
N VAL A 162 6.09 -11.40 -1.99
CA VAL A 162 5.19 -11.57 -0.84
C VAL A 162 3.81 -10.94 -1.06
N TYR A 163 3.68 -10.00 -1.99
CA TYR A 163 2.43 -9.34 -2.36
C TYR A 163 1.70 -10.01 -3.53
N ARG A 164 2.29 -11.06 -4.10
CA ARG A 164 1.80 -11.75 -5.30
C ARG A 164 1.59 -13.24 -5.05
N PRO A 165 0.74 -13.64 -4.09
CA PRO A 165 0.56 -15.05 -3.72
C PRO A 165 0.07 -15.92 -4.88
N SER A 166 -0.63 -15.35 -5.87
CA SER A 166 -1.02 -16.08 -7.10
C SER A 166 0.11 -16.22 -8.14
N GLY A 167 1.25 -15.54 -7.93
CA GLY A 167 2.34 -15.45 -8.91
C GLY A 167 2.06 -14.50 -10.09
N ARG A 168 0.87 -13.90 -10.20
CA ARG A 168 0.47 -13.01 -11.30
C ARG A 168 0.68 -11.55 -10.95
N LEU A 169 0.82 -10.71 -11.98
CA LEU A 169 0.94 -9.25 -11.83
C LEU A 169 -0.45 -8.62 -11.99
N ASN A 170 -0.95 -8.05 -10.91
CA ASN A 170 -2.25 -7.35 -10.88
C ASN A 170 -2.15 -5.95 -10.25
N TYR A 171 -0.93 -5.49 -9.93
CA TYR A 171 -0.69 -4.16 -9.36
C TYR A 171 0.14 -3.32 -10.31
N ILE A 172 -0.32 -2.09 -10.54
CA ILE A 172 0.40 -1.03 -11.26
C ILE A 172 0.33 0.27 -10.48
N ARG A 173 1.31 1.15 -10.72
CA ARG A 173 1.29 2.54 -10.23
C ARG A 173 1.46 3.49 -11.40
N VAL A 174 0.82 4.66 -11.33
CA VAL A 174 0.92 5.72 -12.34
C VAL A 174 1.89 6.83 -11.94
N VAL A 175 2.72 6.57 -10.95
CA VAL A 175 3.76 7.46 -10.42
C VAL A 175 5.13 6.77 -10.46
N PRO A 176 6.25 7.52 -10.53
CA PRO A 176 7.60 6.95 -10.38
C PRO A 176 7.79 6.27 -9.02
N ALA A 177 8.79 5.39 -8.93
CA ALA A 177 9.20 4.82 -7.66
C ALA A 177 10.34 5.63 -7.03
N ASP A 178 10.52 5.49 -5.71
CA ASP A 178 11.47 6.28 -4.89
C ASP A 178 12.94 6.01 -5.21
N ASP A 179 13.25 4.97 -6.01
CA ASP A 179 14.61 4.73 -6.53
C ASP A 179 15.11 5.82 -7.51
N LEU A 180 14.25 6.77 -7.87
CA LEU A 180 14.64 8.00 -8.54
C LEU A 180 14.74 9.16 -7.54
N GLN A 181 13.76 9.34 -6.66
CA GLN A 181 13.67 10.52 -5.79
C GLN A 181 14.82 10.60 -4.79
N GLY A 182 15.06 9.52 -4.03
CA GLY A 182 16.11 9.50 -3.00
C GLY A 182 17.50 9.77 -3.58
N PRO A 183 17.94 8.99 -4.60
CA PRO A 183 19.24 9.20 -5.23
C PRO A 183 19.40 10.59 -5.87
N LEU A 184 18.41 11.11 -6.59
CA LEU A 184 18.49 12.44 -7.19
C LEU A 184 18.60 13.55 -6.13
N ALA A 185 17.94 13.40 -4.98
CA ALA A 185 18.08 14.34 -3.87
C ALA A 185 19.51 14.31 -3.28
N ALA A 186 20.13 13.15 -3.19
CA ALA A 186 21.52 13.02 -2.75
C ALA A 186 22.52 13.60 -3.77
N ASP A 187 22.30 13.34 -5.07
CA ASP A 187 23.12 13.92 -6.14
C ASP A 187 23.06 15.46 -6.09
N TRP A 188 21.85 16.00 -5.95
CA TRP A 188 21.64 17.45 -5.80
C TRP A 188 22.37 18.03 -4.58
N ALA A 189 22.34 17.34 -3.44
CA ALA A 189 23.04 17.78 -2.23
C ALA A 189 24.56 17.76 -2.42
N PHE A 190 25.10 16.69 -3.00
CA PHE A 190 26.54 16.54 -3.30
C PHE A 190 27.07 17.63 -4.22
N GLU A 191 26.35 17.96 -5.31
CA GLU A 191 26.68 19.02 -6.24
C GLU A 191 26.72 20.42 -5.59
N ARG A 192 26.01 20.61 -4.48
CA ARG A 192 26.01 21.84 -3.68
C ARG A 192 27.08 21.91 -2.61
N GLY A 193 27.96 20.92 -2.57
CA GLY A 193 29.06 20.90 -1.62
C GLY A 193 28.73 20.30 -0.27
N VAL A 194 27.52 19.74 -0.08
CA VAL A 194 27.16 18.99 1.14
C VAL A 194 28.09 17.79 1.32
N ARG A 195 28.55 17.56 2.55
CA ARG A 195 29.42 16.43 2.89
C ARG A 195 28.95 15.66 4.13
N ARG A 196 28.18 16.29 4.99
CA ARG A 196 27.69 15.74 6.25
C ARG A 196 26.16 15.81 6.29
N VAL A 197 25.51 14.68 6.27
CA VAL A 197 24.03 14.60 6.24
C VAL A 197 23.48 13.91 7.46
N PHE A 198 22.41 14.45 8.02
CA PHE A 198 21.59 13.79 9.04
C PHE A 198 20.28 13.37 8.40
N VAL A 199 19.92 12.09 8.50
CA VAL A 199 18.75 11.54 7.83
C VAL A 199 17.67 11.24 8.86
N ILE A 200 16.44 11.69 8.59
CA ILE A 200 15.28 11.52 9.44
C ILE A 200 14.16 10.91 8.60
N ASP A 201 13.40 9.96 9.16
CA ASP A 201 12.18 9.45 8.53
C ASP A 201 10.98 9.44 9.50
N ASP A 202 9.78 9.29 8.95
CA ASP A 202 8.51 9.28 9.69
C ASP A 202 8.09 7.88 10.18
N ALA A 203 9.00 6.92 10.22
CA ALA A 203 8.76 5.50 10.53
C ALA A 203 7.80 4.78 9.56
N GLY A 204 7.21 5.47 8.59
CA GLY A 204 6.31 4.91 7.58
C GLY A 204 7.07 4.16 6.48
N VAL A 205 6.35 3.30 5.75
CA VAL A 205 6.92 2.53 4.63
C VAL A 205 7.53 3.43 3.56
N TYR A 206 6.83 4.50 3.21
CA TYR A 206 7.29 5.50 2.23
C TYR A 206 8.49 6.26 2.78
N GLY A 207 8.32 6.95 3.92
CA GLY A 207 9.36 7.84 4.44
C GLY A 207 10.67 7.12 4.74
N ARG A 208 10.60 5.95 5.37
CA ARG A 208 11.77 5.11 5.62
C ARG A 208 12.44 4.65 4.33
N GLY A 209 11.64 4.25 3.32
CA GLY A 209 12.15 3.80 2.03
C GLY A 209 12.92 4.88 1.29
N VAL A 210 12.34 6.06 1.11
CA VAL A 210 12.97 7.17 0.38
C VAL A 210 14.18 7.73 1.15
N ALA A 211 14.13 7.76 2.49
CA ALA A 211 15.25 8.18 3.33
C ALA A 211 16.44 7.20 3.25
N SER A 212 16.18 5.90 3.22
CA SER A 212 17.22 4.89 3.04
C SER A 212 17.91 5.03 1.69
N LEU A 213 17.16 5.19 0.61
CA LEU A 213 17.71 5.38 -0.73
C LEU A 213 18.55 6.67 -0.85
N PHE A 214 18.12 7.75 -0.20
CA PHE A 214 18.91 8.97 -0.06
C PHE A 214 20.22 8.70 0.68
N ALA A 215 20.15 8.07 1.85
CA ALA A 215 21.33 7.77 2.68
C ALA A 215 22.33 6.86 1.98
N ASP A 216 21.85 5.84 1.27
CA ASP A 216 22.71 4.91 0.53
C ASP A 216 23.43 5.63 -0.61
N ARG A 217 22.73 6.48 -1.34
CA ARG A 217 23.34 7.29 -2.40
C ARG A 217 24.34 8.30 -1.86
N CYS A 218 24.09 8.90 -0.70
CA CYS A 218 25.07 9.75 -0.01
C CYS A 218 26.36 8.99 0.29
N ARG A 219 26.25 7.77 0.81
CA ARG A 219 27.44 6.91 1.11
C ARG A 219 28.20 6.55 -0.17
N GLU A 220 27.50 6.20 -1.26
CA GLU A 220 28.11 5.90 -2.56
C GLU A 220 28.92 7.08 -3.11
N GLN A 221 28.49 8.30 -2.84
CA GLN A 221 29.18 9.53 -3.26
C GLN A 221 30.26 9.98 -2.28
N GLY A 222 30.49 9.25 -1.18
CA GLY A 222 31.50 9.60 -0.18
C GLY A 222 31.06 10.69 0.81
N MET A 223 29.77 11.01 0.88
CA MET A 223 29.23 11.86 1.94
C MET A 223 29.11 11.07 3.27
N THR A 224 29.31 11.74 4.38
CA THR A 224 29.15 11.15 5.70
C THR A 224 27.68 11.21 6.13
N VAL A 225 27.03 10.06 6.24
CA VAL A 225 25.73 9.96 6.91
C VAL A 225 25.96 9.89 8.40
N LEU A 226 25.69 10.99 9.11
CA LEU A 226 25.93 11.16 10.53
C LEU A 226 25.06 10.22 11.37
N ASP A 227 23.77 10.16 11.01
CA ASP A 227 22.83 9.22 11.58
C ASP A 227 21.61 9.06 10.64
N HIS A 228 20.79 8.02 10.89
CA HIS A 228 19.50 7.81 10.25
C HIS A 228 18.47 7.38 11.30
N VAL A 229 17.57 8.28 11.66
CA VAL A 229 16.67 8.13 12.80
C VAL A 229 15.21 8.26 12.37
N SER A 230 14.36 7.35 12.86
CA SER A 230 12.91 7.47 12.70
C SER A 230 12.32 8.32 13.82
N ILE A 231 11.47 9.30 13.48
CA ILE A 231 10.70 10.08 14.46
C ILE A 231 9.33 9.48 14.68
N ASP A 232 8.75 9.73 15.86
CA ASP A 232 7.35 9.43 16.13
C ASP A 232 6.44 10.47 15.46
N PRO A 233 5.65 10.10 14.43
CA PRO A 233 4.76 11.03 13.75
C PRO A 233 3.57 11.50 14.63
N GLN A 234 3.46 11.01 15.87
CA GLN A 234 2.45 11.46 16.85
C GLN A 234 3.04 12.42 17.89
N ALA A 235 4.36 12.57 17.96
CA ALA A 235 4.99 13.49 18.88
C ALA A 235 4.46 14.93 18.72
N ALA A 236 4.30 15.64 19.81
CA ALA A 236 3.81 17.02 19.79
C ALA A 236 4.88 17.98 19.25
N GLU A 237 6.14 17.77 19.62
CA GLU A 237 7.30 18.58 19.23
C GLU A 237 8.56 17.73 19.14
N PHE A 238 9.63 18.27 18.53
CA PHE A 238 10.92 17.61 18.33
C PHE A 238 12.11 18.40 18.93
N LYS A 239 11.86 19.40 19.79
CA LYS A 239 12.92 20.31 20.28
C LYS A 239 14.13 19.59 20.87
N SER A 240 13.91 18.60 21.75
CA SER A 240 15.01 17.82 22.35
C SER A 240 15.77 17.01 21.30
N PHE A 241 15.05 16.40 20.35
CA PHE A 241 15.63 15.66 19.24
C PHE A 241 16.42 16.58 18.31
N VAL A 242 15.89 17.75 17.97
CA VAL A 242 16.56 18.77 17.16
C VAL A 242 17.86 19.23 17.82
N GLY A 243 17.90 19.41 19.14
CA GLY A 243 19.15 19.70 19.87
C GLY A 243 20.23 18.64 19.64
N SER A 244 19.87 17.36 19.61
CA SER A 244 20.79 16.28 19.31
C SER A 244 21.25 16.31 17.85
N VAL A 245 20.36 16.61 16.91
CA VAL A 245 20.69 16.76 15.48
C VAL A 245 21.69 17.89 15.27
N MET A 246 21.46 19.04 15.90
CA MET A 246 22.35 20.20 15.80
C MET A 246 23.73 19.94 16.40
N SER A 247 23.81 19.15 17.49
CA SER A 247 25.09 18.74 18.09
C SER A 247 25.94 17.86 17.18
N ALA A 248 25.34 17.19 16.21
CA ALA A 248 26.04 16.41 15.18
C ALA A 248 26.63 17.26 14.05
N ASP A 249 26.30 18.56 14.00
CA ASP A 249 26.80 19.54 13.04
C ASP A 249 26.65 19.07 11.57
N PRO A 250 25.41 18.87 11.07
CA PRO A 250 25.16 18.50 9.67
C PRO A 250 25.18 19.71 8.75
N ASP A 251 25.66 19.53 7.51
CA ASP A 251 25.47 20.52 6.42
C ASP A 251 24.01 20.47 5.92
N LEU A 252 23.40 19.27 5.98
CA LEU A 252 22.06 19.04 5.48
C LEU A 252 21.30 18.02 6.36
N ILE A 253 20.06 18.31 6.61
CA ILE A 253 19.10 17.41 7.23
C ILE A 253 18.10 16.97 6.16
N TYR A 254 18.04 15.65 5.90
CA TYR A 254 17.04 15.08 4.99
C TYR A 254 15.86 14.51 5.76
N PHE A 255 14.63 14.87 5.38
CA PHE A 255 13.43 14.29 5.95
C PHE A 255 12.65 13.48 4.91
N GLY A 256 12.65 12.16 5.07
CA GLY A 256 11.79 11.22 4.35
C GLY A 256 10.44 11.06 5.06
N GLY A 257 9.39 11.61 4.49
CA GLY A 257 8.07 11.59 5.11
C GLY A 257 7.10 12.54 4.43
N SER A 258 6.13 13.04 5.18
CA SER A 258 5.15 13.96 4.62
C SER A 258 4.85 15.12 5.56
N ALA A 259 4.28 16.19 5.04
CA ALA A 259 3.76 17.28 5.85
C ALA A 259 2.75 16.78 6.90
N ARG A 260 2.02 15.72 6.58
CA ARG A 260 1.02 15.06 7.43
C ARG A 260 1.64 14.19 8.54
N THR A 261 2.89 13.78 8.38
CA THR A 261 3.68 13.03 9.38
C THR A 261 4.70 13.91 10.11
N LYS A 262 4.32 15.17 10.33
CA LYS A 262 5.05 16.16 11.14
C LYS A 262 6.25 16.83 10.48
N GLY A 263 6.44 16.73 9.16
CA GLY A 263 7.51 17.48 8.47
C GLY A 263 7.47 18.98 8.74
N GLY A 264 6.27 19.58 8.77
CA GLY A 264 6.12 21.00 9.11
C GLY A 264 6.44 21.33 10.59
N GLN A 265 6.21 20.40 11.54
CA GLN A 265 6.62 20.58 12.93
C GLN A 265 8.14 20.50 13.07
N LEU A 266 8.76 19.52 12.42
CA LEU A 266 10.22 19.39 12.38
C LEU A 266 10.88 20.67 11.84
N ALA A 267 10.34 21.21 10.74
CA ALA A 267 10.84 22.46 10.17
C ALA A 267 10.75 23.65 11.15
N ARG A 268 9.62 23.80 11.87
CA ARG A 268 9.47 24.85 12.88
C ARG A 268 10.46 24.69 14.04
N ASP A 269 10.67 23.47 14.51
CA ASP A 269 11.58 23.21 15.63
C ASP A 269 13.04 23.44 15.22
N LEU A 270 13.43 23.13 13.96
CA LEU A 270 14.73 23.47 13.41
C LEU A 270 14.95 24.98 13.29
N VAL A 271 13.97 25.72 12.79
CA VAL A 271 14.02 27.19 12.74
C VAL A 271 14.14 27.79 14.15
N SER A 272 13.39 27.27 15.12
CA SER A 272 13.46 27.73 16.51
C SER A 272 14.81 27.43 17.19
N ALA A 273 15.53 26.44 16.69
CA ALA A 273 16.89 26.09 17.13
C ALA A 273 17.98 26.84 16.35
N GLU A 274 17.60 27.81 15.51
CA GLU A 274 18.52 28.61 14.66
C GLU A 274 19.43 27.71 13.79
N SER A 275 18.88 26.62 13.23
CA SER A 275 19.62 25.70 12.37
C SER A 275 20.11 26.38 11.11
N GLU A 276 21.41 26.30 10.84
CA GLU A 276 22.02 26.73 9.58
C GLU A 276 22.05 25.61 8.51
N ALA A 277 21.78 24.35 8.92
CA ALA A 277 21.71 23.21 8.02
C ALA A 277 20.57 23.35 7.01
N ILE A 278 20.83 22.93 5.79
CA ILE A 278 19.80 22.86 4.75
C ILE A 278 18.78 21.80 5.16
N LEU A 279 17.48 22.15 5.23
CA LEU A 279 16.42 21.17 5.34
C LEU A 279 15.93 20.77 3.94
N LEU A 280 16.25 19.53 3.54
CA LEU A 280 15.76 18.92 2.31
C LEU A 280 14.69 17.89 2.67
N VAL A 281 13.55 17.94 1.99
CA VAL A 281 12.40 17.08 2.28
C VAL A 281 11.96 16.30 1.05
N SER A 282 11.38 15.13 1.25
CA SER A 282 10.77 14.36 0.16
C SER A 282 9.47 15.02 -0.34
N ASP A 283 9.01 14.64 -1.53
CA ASP A 283 7.82 15.22 -2.20
C ASP A 283 6.54 15.13 -1.36
N GLY A 284 6.44 14.16 -0.45
CA GLY A 284 5.36 14.05 0.52
C GLY A 284 5.18 15.28 1.43
N CYS A 285 6.19 16.15 1.51
CA CYS A 285 6.13 17.43 2.23
C CYS A 285 5.69 18.61 1.36
N ARG A 286 5.53 18.41 0.05
CA ARG A 286 5.01 19.46 -0.83
C ARG A 286 3.56 19.76 -0.46
N THR A 287 3.32 20.99 -0.05
CA THR A 287 1.97 21.56 0.17
C THR A 287 1.78 22.68 -0.82
N GLU A 288 0.55 22.86 -1.31
CA GLU A 288 0.20 24.00 -2.15
C GLU A 288 0.18 25.28 -1.32
#